data_4602577e20b6bd170418a337ce651daa
#
_entry.id   4602577e20b6bd170418a337ce651daa
#
_cell.length_a   1.000
_cell.length_b   1.000
_cell.length_c   1.000
_cell.angle_alpha   90.00
_cell.angle_beta   90.00
_cell.angle_gamma   90.00
#
_symmetry.space_group_name_H-M   'P 1'
#
loop_
_entity.id
_entity.type
_entity.pdbx_description
1 polymer ?
#
loop_
_entity_poly.entity_id
_entity_poly.type
_entity_poly.pdbx_seq_one_letter_code
_entity_poly.pdbx_strand_id
1 'polypeptide(L)'
;MNEPLTPATPEALAEAVRAHPRVLAIGARTKPRLSRMPAEVTLISTRALRGMVEYEPDEFTFTARAGTPVREIERELAARGQYLPFDPLWLDAGATLGGTVAAGLSGPGRFRFGGVRDFILGIRFVDGMGRLLRMGGKVVKNCAGFDLPKFMVGGLGRYGALAELSFKVFPLPAARLTLQLPTEGAEAAARVFTEAAGARWECEALDLLPDGQTVCLRLAGPAPAIEAVSREILARWPGQALAPDRAEALWAEVREFRWAHADGVLAKVALTPAAMPALDAAVRSLKGARLHFSAGGNLAFVSLPPAVALTALPERLRALGLAGLTLRGGAPLWPGRHTIPAIAGAVKQALDPDNRFPPTED
;
A
#
# COMPACT_ATOMS: atom_id res chain seq x y z
N MET A 1 5.72 11.90 -25.24
CA MET A 1 6.45 11.27 -24.11
C MET A 1 7.36 10.20 -24.72
N ASN A 2 8.65 10.22 -24.41
CA ASN A 2 9.57 9.18 -24.87
C ASN A 2 9.17 7.82 -24.28
N GLU A 3 9.38 6.76 -25.06
CA GLU A 3 9.14 5.38 -24.60
C GLU A 3 10.07 5.07 -23.41
N PRO A 4 9.58 4.43 -22.33
CA PRO A 4 10.43 4.08 -21.20
C PRO A 4 11.52 3.09 -21.57
N LEU A 5 12.73 3.27 -21.03
CA LEU A 5 13.78 2.27 -21.09
C LEU A 5 13.36 1.01 -20.36
N THR A 6 13.70 -0.16 -20.86
CA THR A 6 13.25 -1.46 -20.31
C THR A 6 14.42 -2.41 -20.02
N PRO A 7 15.28 -2.10 -19.02
CA PRO A 7 16.39 -2.98 -18.67
C PRO A 7 15.88 -4.33 -18.16
N ALA A 8 16.51 -5.42 -18.64
CA ALA A 8 16.14 -6.78 -18.29
C ALA A 8 16.98 -7.38 -17.14
N THR A 9 18.10 -6.72 -16.77
CA THR A 9 18.98 -7.15 -15.68
C THR A 9 19.24 -6.01 -14.70
N PRO A 10 19.60 -6.29 -13.45
CA PRO A 10 20.02 -5.26 -12.50
C PRO A 10 21.20 -4.42 -12.97
N GLU A 11 22.13 -5.02 -13.70
CA GLU A 11 23.30 -4.37 -14.28
C GLU A 11 22.89 -3.38 -15.38
N ALA A 12 21.98 -3.79 -16.28
CA ALA A 12 21.42 -2.90 -17.30
C ALA A 12 20.60 -1.76 -16.69
N LEU A 13 19.92 -1.99 -15.54
CA LEU A 13 19.26 -0.93 -14.78
C LEU A 13 20.30 0.10 -14.26
N ALA A 14 21.43 -0.37 -13.73
CA ALA A 14 22.52 0.50 -13.27
C ALA A 14 23.13 1.33 -14.40
N GLU A 15 23.32 0.74 -15.58
CA GLU A 15 23.78 1.45 -16.77
C GLU A 15 22.77 2.52 -17.22
N ALA A 16 21.48 2.19 -17.24
CA ALA A 16 20.43 3.13 -17.62
C ALA A 16 20.39 4.33 -16.66
N VAL A 17 20.56 4.12 -15.35
CA VAL A 17 20.64 5.22 -14.37
C VAL A 17 21.87 6.08 -14.61
N ARG A 18 23.05 5.49 -14.86
CA ARG A 18 24.30 6.26 -15.14
C ARG A 18 24.21 7.10 -16.39
N ALA A 19 23.59 6.56 -17.44
CA ALA A 19 23.52 7.19 -18.75
C ALA A 19 22.61 8.41 -18.83
N HIS A 20 21.73 8.63 -17.85
CA HIS A 20 20.73 9.69 -17.91
C HIS A 20 20.81 10.63 -16.69
N PRO A 21 20.76 11.96 -16.90
CA PRO A 21 20.92 12.94 -15.83
C PRO A 21 19.72 12.99 -14.87
N ARG A 22 18.52 12.63 -15.36
CA ARG A 22 17.27 12.60 -14.57
C ARG A 22 16.47 11.36 -14.92
N VAL A 23 16.14 10.55 -13.91
CA VAL A 23 15.47 9.26 -14.10
C VAL A 23 14.40 9.01 -13.06
N LEU A 24 13.38 8.23 -13.42
CA LEU A 24 12.44 7.62 -12.47
C LEU A 24 12.18 6.17 -12.87
N ALA A 25 12.41 5.25 -11.94
CA ALA A 25 12.02 3.86 -12.13
C ALA A 25 10.49 3.69 -11.95
N ILE A 26 9.84 3.02 -12.89
CA ILE A 26 8.41 2.76 -12.89
C ILE A 26 8.12 1.26 -13.02
N GLY A 27 7.06 0.80 -12.36
CA GLY A 27 6.48 -0.53 -12.57
C GLY A 27 5.30 -0.50 -13.54
N ALA A 28 4.19 -1.15 -13.17
CA ALA A 28 2.97 -1.22 -14.00
C ALA A 28 2.13 0.09 -14.01
N ARG A 29 2.54 1.14 -13.31
CA ARG A 29 1.86 2.45 -13.24
C ARG A 29 0.39 2.36 -12.76
N THR A 30 0.07 1.42 -11.90
CA THR A 30 -1.27 1.28 -11.29
C THR A 30 -1.65 2.49 -10.44
N LYS A 31 -0.68 3.32 -10.08
CA LYS A 31 -0.81 4.58 -9.34
C LYS A 31 -0.20 5.72 -10.16
N PRO A 32 -0.89 6.18 -11.22
CA PRO A 32 -0.29 7.03 -12.25
C PRO A 32 0.20 8.39 -11.73
N ARG A 33 -0.40 8.93 -10.64
CA ARG A 33 0.06 10.21 -10.06
C ARG A 33 1.49 10.10 -9.50
N LEU A 34 1.87 8.94 -8.96
CA LEU A 34 3.20 8.72 -8.36
C LEU A 34 4.35 8.70 -9.40
N SER A 35 4.01 8.51 -10.67
CA SER A 35 4.97 8.48 -11.79
C SER A 35 4.75 9.60 -12.81
N ARG A 36 3.99 10.63 -12.44
CA ARG A 36 3.78 11.81 -13.29
C ARG A 36 4.97 12.75 -13.12
N MET A 37 5.81 12.83 -14.14
CA MET A 37 7.04 13.62 -14.13
C MET A 37 7.08 14.59 -15.32
N PRO A 38 7.88 15.67 -15.21
CA PRO A 38 8.22 16.52 -16.37
C PRO A 38 8.88 15.72 -17.50
N ALA A 39 8.85 16.26 -18.72
CA ALA A 39 9.32 15.57 -19.91
C ALA A 39 10.85 15.27 -19.91
N GLU A 40 11.61 16.02 -19.12
CA GLU A 40 13.07 15.90 -18.99
C GLU A 40 13.49 14.68 -18.15
N VAL A 41 12.55 14.05 -17.45
CA VAL A 41 12.81 12.85 -16.64
C VAL A 41 12.67 11.62 -17.52
N THR A 42 13.74 10.85 -17.68
CA THR A 42 13.73 9.58 -18.39
C THR A 42 13.06 8.51 -17.51
N LEU A 43 12.00 7.91 -18.02
CA LEU A 43 11.32 6.81 -17.33
C LEU A 43 12.04 5.49 -17.61
N ILE A 44 12.31 4.71 -16.56
CA ILE A 44 12.93 3.38 -16.66
C ILE A 44 11.92 2.36 -16.14
N SER A 45 11.39 1.52 -17.03
CA SER A 45 10.43 0.48 -16.67
C SER A 45 11.14 -0.75 -16.11
N THR A 46 10.82 -1.12 -14.89
CA THR A 46 11.34 -2.33 -14.27
C THR A 46 10.57 -3.60 -14.68
N ARG A 47 9.56 -3.51 -15.54
CA ARG A 47 8.69 -4.64 -15.91
C ARG A 47 9.42 -5.83 -16.53
N ALA A 48 10.56 -5.60 -17.17
CA ALA A 48 11.43 -6.66 -17.70
C ALA A 48 12.29 -7.33 -16.61
N LEU A 49 12.48 -6.69 -15.45
CA LEU A 49 13.10 -7.27 -14.26
C LEU A 49 12.07 -8.14 -13.53
N ARG A 50 11.81 -9.36 -14.02
CA ARG A 50 10.72 -10.22 -13.58
C ARG A 50 11.21 -11.60 -13.18
N GLY A 51 10.49 -12.21 -12.26
CA GLY A 51 10.66 -13.59 -11.79
C GLY A 51 11.08 -13.68 -10.35
N MET A 52 10.79 -14.84 -9.75
CA MET A 52 11.32 -15.24 -8.47
C MET A 52 12.82 -15.51 -8.62
N VAL A 53 13.65 -14.94 -7.76
CA VAL A 53 15.10 -15.16 -7.72
C VAL A 53 15.40 -16.34 -6.79
N GLU A 54 14.69 -16.40 -5.69
CA GLU A 54 14.86 -17.44 -4.68
C GLU A 54 13.58 -17.56 -3.85
N TYR A 55 13.22 -18.79 -3.48
CA TYR A 55 12.10 -19.05 -2.59
C TYR A 55 12.43 -20.19 -1.66
N GLU A 56 12.37 -19.95 -0.36
CA GLU A 56 12.64 -20.89 0.71
C GLU A 56 11.36 -21.05 1.57
N PRO A 57 10.45 -21.95 1.18
CA PRO A 57 9.18 -22.12 1.89
C PRO A 57 9.33 -22.45 3.37
N ASP A 58 10.31 -23.28 3.73
CA ASP A 58 10.56 -23.71 5.11
C ASP A 58 11.05 -22.57 6.01
N GLU A 59 11.72 -21.57 5.40
CA GLU A 59 12.18 -20.34 6.08
C GLU A 59 11.15 -19.20 5.97
N PHE A 60 10.03 -19.42 5.31
CA PHE A 60 9.00 -18.40 5.06
C PHE A 60 9.56 -17.13 4.40
N THR A 61 10.48 -17.27 3.46
CA THR A 61 11.10 -16.15 2.77
C THR A 61 11.17 -16.34 1.26
N PHE A 62 11.07 -15.25 0.52
CA PHE A 62 11.39 -15.24 -0.89
C PHE A 62 12.16 -13.96 -1.28
N THR A 63 12.85 -14.03 -2.42
CA THR A 63 13.42 -12.89 -3.13
C THR A 63 12.90 -12.87 -4.56
N ALA A 64 12.36 -11.73 -5.00
CA ALA A 64 11.89 -11.57 -6.37
C ALA A 64 12.39 -10.26 -6.98
N ARG A 65 12.46 -10.21 -8.30
CA ARG A 65 12.80 -9.01 -9.05
C ARG A 65 11.69 -7.97 -8.96
N ALA A 66 12.06 -6.69 -8.96
CA ALA A 66 11.14 -5.57 -8.70
C ALA A 66 9.98 -5.44 -9.70
N GLY A 67 10.16 -5.88 -10.94
CA GLY A 67 9.13 -5.87 -11.98
C GLY A 67 8.18 -7.05 -11.96
N THR A 68 8.36 -8.02 -11.05
CA THR A 68 7.49 -9.19 -10.94
C THR A 68 6.08 -8.74 -10.52
N PRO A 69 5.03 -9.11 -11.28
CA PRO A 69 3.66 -8.89 -10.85
C PRO A 69 3.38 -9.59 -9.51
N VAL A 70 2.80 -8.86 -8.56
CA VAL A 70 2.54 -9.42 -7.22
C VAL A 70 1.58 -10.62 -7.28
N ARG A 71 0.65 -10.62 -8.23
CA ARG A 71 -0.24 -11.77 -8.48
C ARG A 71 0.51 -13.08 -8.80
N GLU A 72 1.64 -13.00 -9.50
CA GLU A 72 2.47 -14.19 -9.76
C GLU A 72 3.11 -14.70 -8.49
N ILE A 73 3.63 -13.78 -7.68
CA ILE A 73 4.20 -14.11 -6.36
C ILE A 73 3.12 -14.76 -5.49
N GLU A 74 1.93 -14.17 -5.38
CA GLU A 74 0.83 -14.76 -4.59
C GLU A 74 0.46 -16.15 -5.06
N ARG A 75 0.47 -16.40 -6.38
CA ARG A 75 0.18 -17.72 -6.93
C ARG A 75 1.24 -18.76 -6.57
N GLU A 76 2.52 -18.40 -6.63
CA GLU A 76 3.63 -19.27 -6.23
C GLU A 76 3.61 -19.56 -4.72
N LEU A 77 3.34 -18.54 -3.90
CA LEU A 77 3.19 -18.69 -2.45
C LEU A 77 2.00 -19.61 -2.09
N ALA A 78 0.84 -19.37 -2.71
CA ALA A 78 -0.37 -20.15 -2.47
C ALA A 78 -0.19 -21.64 -2.79
N ALA A 79 0.60 -21.99 -3.82
CA ALA A 79 0.96 -23.36 -4.16
C ALA A 79 1.74 -24.08 -3.04
N ARG A 80 2.32 -23.33 -2.10
CA ARG A 80 3.03 -23.83 -0.91
C ARG A 80 2.28 -23.50 0.39
N GLY A 81 0.99 -23.13 0.33
CA GLY A 81 0.19 -22.81 1.51
C GLY A 81 0.65 -21.53 2.23
N GLN A 82 1.21 -20.56 1.51
CA GLN A 82 1.71 -19.30 2.06
C GLN A 82 1.07 -18.10 1.38
N TYR A 83 1.18 -16.92 2.00
CA TYR A 83 0.60 -15.67 1.46
C TYR A 83 1.30 -14.41 2.00
N LEU A 84 0.97 -13.27 1.38
CA LEU A 84 1.36 -11.92 1.81
C LEU A 84 0.26 -11.32 2.69
N PRO A 85 0.40 -11.30 4.04
CA PRO A 85 -0.72 -10.95 4.92
C PRO A 85 -1.09 -9.48 4.96
N PHE A 86 -0.27 -8.60 4.37
CA PHE A 86 -0.59 -7.18 4.26
C PHE A 86 -1.56 -6.84 3.11
N ASP A 87 -2.15 -7.84 2.44
CA ASP A 87 -3.11 -7.68 1.32
C ASP A 87 -2.61 -6.69 0.24
N PRO A 88 -1.72 -7.09 -0.64
CA PRO A 88 -1.27 -6.21 -1.72
C PRO A 88 -2.43 -5.65 -2.55
N LEU A 89 -2.30 -4.39 -2.98
CA LEU A 89 -3.32 -3.67 -3.74
C LEU A 89 -3.06 -3.73 -5.25
N TRP A 90 -4.12 -3.63 -6.08
CA TRP A 90 -4.06 -3.60 -7.55
C TRP A 90 -3.43 -4.85 -8.17
N LEU A 91 -3.77 -6.01 -7.65
CA LEU A 91 -3.30 -7.30 -8.18
C LEU A 91 -3.82 -7.55 -9.61
N ASP A 92 -5.11 -7.28 -9.86
CA ASP A 92 -5.73 -7.44 -11.18
C ASP A 92 -5.19 -6.43 -12.18
N ALA A 93 -4.90 -5.22 -11.71
CA ALA A 93 -4.27 -4.18 -12.52
C ALA A 93 -2.77 -4.43 -12.77
N GLY A 94 -2.20 -5.52 -12.24
CA GLY A 94 -0.83 -5.95 -12.50
C GLY A 94 0.23 -5.20 -11.69
N ALA A 95 -0.08 -4.76 -10.46
CA ALA A 95 0.92 -4.13 -9.58
C ALA A 95 2.18 -4.99 -9.46
N THR A 96 3.36 -4.35 -9.60
CA THR A 96 4.66 -5.01 -9.45
C THR A 96 5.16 -4.92 -8.02
N LEU A 97 6.01 -5.85 -7.60
CA LEU A 97 6.57 -5.88 -6.25
C LEU A 97 7.32 -4.58 -5.91
N GLY A 98 8.20 -4.11 -6.80
CA GLY A 98 8.91 -2.84 -6.62
C GLY A 98 7.98 -1.64 -6.58
N GLY A 99 6.92 -1.62 -7.40
CA GLY A 99 5.89 -0.57 -7.38
C GLY A 99 5.07 -0.57 -6.10
N THR A 100 4.81 -1.73 -5.50
CA THR A 100 4.12 -1.88 -4.20
C THR A 100 4.99 -1.34 -3.07
N VAL A 101 6.27 -1.71 -3.04
CA VAL A 101 7.24 -1.19 -2.04
C VAL A 101 7.46 0.30 -2.20
N ALA A 102 7.74 0.78 -3.41
CA ALA A 102 7.96 2.20 -3.67
C ALA A 102 6.76 3.08 -3.26
N ALA A 103 5.54 2.60 -3.45
CA ALA A 103 4.33 3.31 -3.03
C ALA A 103 4.02 3.19 -1.53
N GLY A 104 4.55 2.18 -0.84
CA GLY A 104 4.32 1.95 0.59
C GLY A 104 2.84 1.70 0.93
N LEU A 105 2.13 1.01 0.04
CA LEU A 105 0.70 0.77 0.19
C LEU A 105 0.41 -0.68 0.55
N SER A 106 -0.54 -0.86 1.46
CA SER A 106 -1.03 -2.14 1.94
C SER A 106 -2.54 -2.11 2.03
N GLY A 107 -3.16 -3.26 1.85
CA GLY A 107 -4.60 -3.42 1.94
C GLY A 107 -5.09 -3.71 3.37
N PRO A 108 -6.31 -4.27 3.50
CA PRO A 108 -7.01 -4.43 4.78
C PRO A 108 -6.25 -5.24 5.84
N GLY A 109 -5.51 -6.29 5.45
CA GLY A 109 -4.72 -7.13 6.36
C GLY A 109 -3.64 -6.37 7.13
N ARG A 110 -3.32 -5.16 6.70
CA ARG A 110 -2.46 -4.24 7.46
C ARG A 110 -2.94 -4.01 8.90
N PHE A 111 -4.23 -4.15 9.16
CA PHE A 111 -4.79 -3.93 10.49
C PHE A 111 -4.13 -4.83 11.54
N ARG A 112 -4.02 -6.14 11.26
CA ARG A 112 -3.42 -7.11 12.17
C ARG A 112 -1.91 -7.22 12.03
N PHE A 113 -1.42 -7.28 10.79
CA PHE A 113 -0.06 -7.75 10.51
C PHE A 113 0.94 -6.62 10.26
N GLY A 114 0.48 -5.38 10.19
CA GLY A 114 1.32 -4.27 9.71
C GLY A 114 1.32 -4.17 8.18
N GLY A 115 2.07 -3.21 7.65
CA GLY A 115 2.14 -2.96 6.21
C GLY A 115 3.33 -3.63 5.53
N VAL A 116 3.49 -3.39 4.25
CA VAL A 116 4.60 -3.90 3.43
C VAL A 116 5.98 -3.68 4.07
N ARG A 117 6.13 -2.60 4.86
CA ARG A 117 7.36 -2.26 5.60
C ARG A 117 7.73 -3.31 6.68
N ASP A 118 6.73 -3.99 7.22
CA ASP A 118 6.92 -4.96 8.29
C ASP A 118 7.33 -6.35 7.76
N PHE A 119 7.26 -6.54 6.43
CA PHE A 119 7.56 -7.80 5.75
C PHE A 119 8.83 -7.76 4.92
N ILE A 120 9.33 -6.59 4.55
CA ILE A 120 10.56 -6.45 3.77
C ILE A 120 11.79 -6.76 4.65
N LEU A 121 12.67 -7.63 4.14
CA LEU A 121 13.91 -8.07 4.81
C LEU A 121 15.15 -7.48 4.16
N GLY A 122 15.13 -7.36 2.83
CA GLY A 122 16.29 -6.89 2.09
C GLY A 122 15.92 -6.32 0.74
N ILE A 123 16.83 -5.53 0.19
CA ILE A 123 16.72 -4.92 -1.13
C ILE A 123 18.03 -5.00 -1.89
N ARG A 124 17.94 -5.10 -3.21
CA ARG A 124 19.00 -4.76 -4.15
C ARG A 124 18.49 -3.61 -5.02
N PHE A 125 19.23 -2.53 -5.11
CA PHE A 125 18.75 -1.32 -5.76
C PHE A 125 19.93 -0.57 -6.41
N VAL A 126 19.60 0.31 -7.35
CA VAL A 126 20.55 1.21 -8.00
C VAL A 126 20.40 2.60 -7.38
N ASP A 127 21.48 3.17 -6.87
CA ASP A 127 21.54 4.53 -6.35
C ASP A 127 21.72 5.60 -7.44
N GLY A 128 21.76 6.88 -7.05
CA GLY A 128 21.94 8.00 -7.99
C GLY A 128 23.31 8.04 -8.66
N MET A 129 24.30 7.35 -8.12
CA MET A 129 25.61 7.17 -8.76
C MET A 129 25.65 5.99 -9.74
N GLY A 130 24.51 5.28 -9.91
CA GLY A 130 24.42 4.09 -10.74
C GLY A 130 25.10 2.87 -10.14
N ARG A 131 25.35 2.86 -8.82
CA ARG A 131 25.94 1.70 -8.14
C ARG A 131 24.81 0.73 -7.77
N LEU A 132 25.03 -0.55 -8.05
CA LEU A 132 24.13 -1.60 -7.63
C LEU A 132 24.47 -2.05 -6.20
N LEU A 133 23.64 -1.70 -5.25
CA LEU A 133 23.85 -1.92 -3.83
C LEU A 133 22.91 -3.00 -3.29
N ARG A 134 23.33 -3.73 -2.26
CA ARG A 134 22.53 -4.68 -1.51
C ARG A 134 22.50 -4.28 -0.04
N MET A 135 21.29 -4.19 0.54
CA MET A 135 21.08 -3.82 1.93
C MET A 135 20.06 -4.75 2.57
N GLY A 136 20.25 -5.04 3.86
CA GLY A 136 19.48 -6.06 4.56
C GLY A 136 19.90 -7.48 4.17
N GLY A 137 19.12 -8.45 4.54
CA GLY A 137 19.37 -9.88 4.27
C GLY A 137 18.16 -10.71 4.67
N LYS A 138 18.23 -12.02 4.52
CA LYS A 138 17.16 -12.95 4.92
C LYS A 138 17.08 -13.20 6.43
N VAL A 139 18.01 -12.65 7.21
CA VAL A 139 18.01 -12.78 8.68
C VAL A 139 17.02 -11.80 9.29
N VAL A 140 16.17 -12.30 10.17
CA VAL A 140 15.08 -11.56 10.82
C VAL A 140 15.58 -10.42 11.73
N LYS A 141 16.86 -10.40 12.10
CA LYS A 141 17.43 -9.41 13.01
C LYS A 141 18.67 -8.74 12.40
N ASN A 142 18.53 -7.49 11.97
CA ASN A 142 19.66 -6.62 11.68
C ASN A 142 19.96 -5.80 12.95
N CYS A 143 21.05 -6.14 13.66
CA CYS A 143 21.31 -5.61 14.99
C CYS A 143 22.07 -4.27 14.99
N ALA A 144 22.52 -3.76 13.83
CA ALA A 144 23.31 -2.53 13.75
C ALA A 144 23.04 -1.77 12.44
N GLY A 145 22.84 -0.47 12.58
CA GLY A 145 22.78 0.47 11.47
C GLY A 145 21.36 0.88 11.04
N PHE A 146 21.30 1.73 10.03
CA PHE A 146 20.09 2.27 9.46
C PHE A 146 19.37 1.20 8.61
N ASP A 147 18.08 0.96 8.88
CA ASP A 147 17.25 -0.02 8.15
C ASP A 147 16.80 0.56 6.80
N LEU A 148 17.70 0.54 5.83
CA LEU A 148 17.45 1.07 4.50
C LEU A 148 16.33 0.34 3.74
N PRO A 149 16.16 -0.99 3.82
CA PRO A 149 15.02 -1.67 3.25
C PRO A 149 13.69 -1.07 3.69
N LYS A 150 13.49 -0.87 4.98
CA LYS A 150 12.28 -0.25 5.52
C LYS A 150 12.15 1.23 5.17
N PHE A 151 13.25 1.95 5.06
CA PHE A 151 13.24 3.36 4.63
C PHE A 151 12.78 3.51 3.17
N MET A 152 13.14 2.59 2.28
CA MET A 152 12.75 2.62 0.86
C MET A 152 11.25 2.39 0.64
N VAL A 153 10.54 1.85 1.63
CA VAL A 153 9.08 1.66 1.55
C VAL A 153 8.38 3.02 1.60
N GLY A 154 7.65 3.34 0.56
CA GLY A 154 7.01 4.65 0.39
C GLY A 154 7.94 5.76 -0.13
N GLY A 155 9.15 5.40 -0.53
CA GLY A 155 10.14 6.34 -1.09
C GLY A 155 9.83 6.83 -2.50
N LEU A 156 8.77 6.33 -3.14
CA LEU A 156 8.25 6.76 -4.46
C LEU A 156 9.32 6.77 -5.58
N GLY A 157 10.39 5.95 -5.46
CA GLY A 157 11.50 5.94 -6.40
C GLY A 157 12.42 7.18 -6.32
N ARG A 158 12.39 7.94 -5.22
CA ARG A 158 13.15 9.17 -5.05
C ARG A 158 14.57 8.98 -4.50
N TYR A 159 14.86 7.77 -3.99
CA TYR A 159 16.15 7.43 -3.36
C TYR A 159 16.95 6.38 -4.15
N GLY A 160 16.39 5.87 -5.22
CA GLY A 160 17.01 4.84 -6.05
C GLY A 160 15.99 3.98 -6.79
N ALA A 161 16.48 3.17 -7.71
CA ALA A 161 15.69 2.22 -8.50
C ALA A 161 15.79 0.81 -7.90
N LEU A 162 14.68 0.26 -7.42
CA LEU A 162 14.62 -1.10 -6.86
C LEU A 162 14.83 -2.15 -7.96
N ALA A 163 15.69 -3.14 -7.72
CA ALA A 163 16.00 -4.22 -8.63
C ALA A 163 15.50 -5.58 -8.12
N GLU A 164 15.77 -5.92 -6.86
CA GLU A 164 15.35 -7.16 -6.21
C GLU A 164 14.91 -6.88 -4.76
N LEU A 165 13.97 -7.66 -4.26
CA LEU A 165 13.37 -7.47 -2.95
C LEU A 165 13.16 -8.81 -2.24
N SER A 166 13.60 -8.89 -0.99
CA SER A 166 13.42 -10.06 -0.13
C SER A 166 12.33 -9.80 0.90
N PHE A 167 11.44 -10.76 1.07
CA PHE A 167 10.29 -10.67 1.96
C PHE A 167 10.15 -11.90 2.85
N LYS A 168 9.59 -11.69 4.04
CA LYS A 168 8.98 -12.77 4.81
C LYS A 168 7.52 -12.95 4.40
N VAL A 169 7.02 -14.19 4.50
CA VAL A 169 5.64 -14.56 4.22
C VAL A 169 5.04 -15.31 5.41
N PHE A 170 3.73 -15.54 5.38
CA PHE A 170 3.04 -16.27 6.44
C PHE A 170 2.32 -17.50 5.87
N PRO A 171 2.07 -18.54 6.71
CA PRO A 171 1.22 -19.65 6.31
C PRO A 171 -0.22 -19.18 6.09
N LEU A 172 -0.89 -19.73 5.09
CA LEU A 172 -2.32 -19.49 4.87
C LEU A 172 -3.11 -19.91 6.11
N PRO A 173 -4.05 -19.09 6.59
CA PRO A 173 -4.92 -19.48 7.70
C PRO A 173 -5.82 -20.64 7.29
N ALA A 174 -6.11 -21.54 8.26
CA ALA A 174 -6.96 -22.71 8.03
C ALA A 174 -8.38 -22.34 7.57
N ALA A 175 -8.91 -21.23 8.07
CA ALA A 175 -10.20 -20.69 7.64
C ALA A 175 -10.22 -19.15 7.72
N ARG A 176 -11.13 -18.54 6.96
CA ARG A 176 -11.48 -17.11 7.04
C ARG A 176 -12.99 -16.96 7.12
N LEU A 177 -13.43 -15.95 7.84
CA LEU A 177 -14.82 -15.53 7.93
C LEU A 177 -14.90 -14.00 7.85
N THR A 178 -15.81 -13.49 7.02
CA THR A 178 -16.11 -12.06 6.94
C THR A 178 -17.49 -11.79 7.53
N LEU A 179 -17.56 -10.86 8.48
CA LEU A 179 -18.80 -10.34 9.02
C LEU A 179 -19.09 -8.98 8.41
N GLN A 180 -20.37 -8.72 8.12
CA GLN A 180 -20.91 -7.41 7.80
C GLN A 180 -21.78 -6.93 8.95
N LEU A 181 -21.45 -5.74 9.47
CA LEU A 181 -22.14 -5.10 10.59
C LEU A 181 -22.71 -3.78 10.10
N PRO A 182 -24.04 -3.62 9.98
CA PRO A 182 -24.66 -2.33 9.71
C PRO A 182 -24.29 -1.30 10.77
N THR A 183 -24.06 -0.06 10.37
CA THR A 183 -23.67 1.03 11.26
C THR A 183 -24.28 2.36 10.84
N GLU A 184 -24.47 3.25 11.79
CA GLU A 184 -25.05 4.59 11.58
C GLU A 184 -23.98 5.64 11.24
N GLY A 185 -23.07 5.31 10.30
CA GLY A 185 -22.03 6.21 9.81
C GLY A 185 -20.70 6.11 10.54
N ALA A 186 -19.81 7.06 10.23
CA ALA A 186 -18.40 7.01 10.63
C ALA A 186 -18.19 7.09 12.15
N GLU A 187 -19.05 7.79 12.88
CA GLU A 187 -18.93 7.87 14.35
C GLU A 187 -19.24 6.54 15.03
N ALA A 188 -20.33 5.88 14.63
CA ALA A 188 -20.67 4.56 15.14
C ALA A 188 -19.61 3.52 14.72
N ALA A 189 -19.13 3.58 13.49
CA ALA A 189 -18.03 2.72 13.01
C ALA A 189 -16.74 2.94 13.81
N ALA A 190 -16.38 4.17 14.15
CA ALA A 190 -15.21 4.46 14.97
C ALA A 190 -15.30 3.84 16.39
N ARG A 191 -16.49 3.78 16.98
CA ARG A 191 -16.72 3.06 18.25
C ARG A 191 -16.49 1.56 18.08
N VAL A 192 -17.05 0.95 17.02
CA VAL A 192 -16.82 -0.47 16.70
C VAL A 192 -15.31 -0.74 16.52
N PHE A 193 -14.60 0.12 15.79
CA PHE A 193 -13.17 -0.04 15.53
C PHE A 193 -12.33 0.04 16.81
N THR A 194 -12.60 1.03 17.66
CA THR A 194 -11.88 1.20 18.92
C THR A 194 -12.09 -0.01 19.84
N GLU A 195 -13.30 -0.52 19.89
CA GLU A 195 -13.63 -1.65 20.71
C GLU A 195 -13.02 -2.97 20.15
N ALA A 196 -13.14 -3.21 18.85
CA ALA A 196 -12.55 -4.37 18.20
C ALA A 196 -11.02 -4.39 18.32
N ALA A 197 -10.38 -3.22 18.26
CA ALA A 197 -8.93 -3.10 18.45
C ALA A 197 -8.49 -3.41 19.91
N GLY A 198 -9.34 -3.17 20.90
CA GLY A 198 -9.09 -3.50 22.30
C GLY A 198 -9.51 -4.92 22.70
N ALA A 199 -10.25 -5.62 21.85
CA ALA A 199 -10.74 -6.96 22.11
C ALA A 199 -9.70 -8.05 21.77
N ARG A 200 -9.90 -9.27 22.29
CA ARG A 200 -9.07 -10.44 22.01
C ARG A 200 -9.45 -11.16 20.70
N TRP A 201 -10.16 -10.49 19.79
CA TRP A 201 -10.70 -11.11 18.57
C TRP A 201 -9.67 -11.28 17.46
N GLU A 202 -8.57 -10.55 17.54
CA GLU A 202 -7.48 -10.63 16.57
C GLU A 202 -7.94 -10.53 15.10
N CYS A 203 -8.82 -9.55 14.82
CA CYS A 203 -9.35 -9.34 13.48
C CYS A 203 -8.25 -9.14 12.46
N GLU A 204 -8.29 -9.87 11.34
CA GLU A 204 -7.32 -9.74 10.24
C GLU A 204 -7.50 -8.41 9.49
N ALA A 205 -8.76 -7.99 9.28
CA ALA A 205 -9.12 -6.72 8.64
C ALA A 205 -10.35 -6.10 9.32
N LEU A 206 -10.44 -4.76 9.27
CA LEU A 206 -11.53 -4.01 9.87
C LEU A 206 -11.69 -2.68 9.11
N ASP A 207 -12.72 -2.62 8.27
CA ASP A 207 -12.95 -1.54 7.31
C ASP A 207 -14.40 -1.03 7.38
N LEU A 208 -14.63 0.28 7.18
CA LEU A 208 -15.93 0.86 6.87
C LEU A 208 -16.01 1.08 5.36
N LEU A 209 -16.96 0.41 4.72
CA LEU A 209 -17.13 0.42 3.28
C LEU A 209 -17.52 1.82 2.74
N PRO A 210 -17.39 2.04 1.42
CA PRO A 210 -17.69 3.34 0.80
C PRO A 210 -19.14 3.82 0.93
N ASP A 211 -20.07 2.93 1.21
CA ASP A 211 -21.47 3.27 1.53
C ASP A 211 -21.59 4.08 2.83
N GLY A 212 -20.57 4.01 3.69
CA GLY A 212 -20.50 4.68 4.98
C GLY A 212 -21.45 4.09 6.06
N GLN A 213 -22.02 2.92 5.78
CA GLN A 213 -23.03 2.27 6.63
C GLN A 213 -22.73 0.80 6.92
N THR A 214 -21.65 0.25 6.33
CA THR A 214 -21.31 -1.15 6.50
C THR A 214 -19.88 -1.30 6.99
N VAL A 215 -19.71 -1.77 8.23
CA VAL A 215 -18.44 -2.24 8.76
C VAL A 215 -18.22 -3.67 8.30
N CYS A 216 -17.08 -3.95 7.65
CA CYS A 216 -16.62 -5.29 7.33
C CYS A 216 -15.45 -5.69 8.22
N LEU A 217 -15.58 -6.85 8.85
CA LEU A 217 -14.58 -7.42 9.74
C LEU A 217 -14.21 -8.81 9.23
N ARG A 218 -12.89 -9.07 9.07
CA ARG A 218 -12.38 -10.38 8.64
C ARG A 218 -11.66 -11.05 9.79
N LEU A 219 -12.09 -12.27 10.11
CA LEU A 219 -11.42 -13.19 11.02
C LEU A 219 -10.63 -14.23 10.24
N ALA A 220 -9.49 -14.67 10.78
CA ALA A 220 -8.65 -15.70 10.19
C ALA A 220 -8.02 -16.58 11.28
N GLY A 221 -8.03 -17.90 11.08
CA GLY A 221 -7.46 -18.86 12.05
C GLY A 221 -8.16 -20.22 12.01
N PRO A 222 -8.08 -21.02 13.09
CA PRO A 222 -8.83 -22.28 13.21
C PRO A 222 -10.34 -22.06 13.20
N ALA A 223 -11.09 -22.86 12.45
CA ALA A 223 -12.54 -22.69 12.28
C ALA A 223 -13.32 -22.62 13.61
N PRO A 224 -13.11 -23.49 14.63
CA PRO A 224 -13.82 -23.40 15.88
C PRO A 224 -13.57 -22.07 16.63
N ALA A 225 -12.34 -21.53 16.56
CA ALA A 225 -12.01 -20.26 17.19
C ALA A 225 -12.73 -19.09 16.48
N ILE A 226 -12.73 -19.09 15.15
CA ILE A 226 -13.43 -18.09 14.33
C ILE A 226 -14.93 -18.10 14.64
N GLU A 227 -15.56 -19.29 14.74
CA GLU A 227 -16.98 -19.44 15.06
C GLU A 227 -17.32 -18.92 16.46
N ALA A 228 -16.49 -19.17 17.45
CA ALA A 228 -16.66 -18.66 18.80
C ALA A 228 -16.59 -17.12 18.83
N VAL A 229 -15.56 -16.55 18.21
CA VAL A 229 -15.36 -15.11 18.11
C VAL A 229 -16.48 -14.44 17.31
N SER A 230 -16.91 -15.05 16.20
CA SER A 230 -17.99 -14.49 15.39
C SER A 230 -19.32 -14.42 16.14
N ARG A 231 -19.64 -15.43 16.96
CA ARG A 231 -20.84 -15.41 17.82
C ARG A 231 -20.76 -14.30 18.87
N GLU A 232 -19.60 -14.09 19.47
CA GLU A 232 -19.38 -13.00 20.43
C GLU A 232 -19.60 -11.63 19.78
N ILE A 233 -19.03 -11.42 18.59
CA ILE A 233 -19.15 -10.17 17.82
C ILE A 233 -20.61 -9.92 17.44
N LEU A 234 -21.31 -10.94 16.90
CA LEU A 234 -22.71 -10.80 16.44
C LEU A 234 -23.71 -10.66 17.62
N ALA A 235 -23.38 -11.16 18.80
CA ALA A 235 -24.15 -10.89 20.01
C ALA A 235 -24.07 -9.42 20.46
N ARG A 236 -22.98 -8.74 20.12
CA ARG A 236 -22.73 -7.35 20.49
C ARG A 236 -23.23 -6.36 19.44
N TRP A 237 -22.99 -6.64 18.16
CA TRP A 237 -23.43 -5.84 17.03
C TRP A 237 -24.23 -6.69 16.05
N PRO A 238 -25.49 -6.33 15.80
CA PRO A 238 -26.28 -7.02 14.78
C PRO A 238 -25.57 -7.05 13.43
N GLY A 239 -25.59 -8.20 12.77
CA GLY A 239 -24.92 -8.36 11.47
C GLY A 239 -25.05 -9.78 10.95
N GLN A 240 -24.27 -10.09 9.93
CA GLN A 240 -24.30 -11.41 9.29
C GLN A 240 -22.92 -11.83 8.80
N ALA A 241 -22.70 -13.13 8.73
CA ALA A 241 -21.56 -13.70 8.03
C ALA A 241 -21.80 -13.71 6.51
N LEU A 242 -20.79 -13.36 5.74
CA LEU A 242 -20.81 -13.49 4.28
C LEU A 242 -20.46 -14.91 3.85
N ALA A 243 -21.12 -15.37 2.79
CA ALA A 243 -20.68 -16.57 2.07
C ALA A 243 -19.25 -16.35 1.51
N PRO A 244 -18.41 -17.41 1.45
CA PRO A 244 -16.99 -17.29 1.10
C PRO A 244 -16.71 -16.59 -0.24
N ASP A 245 -17.48 -16.92 -1.27
CA ASP A 245 -17.39 -16.30 -2.60
C ASP A 245 -17.73 -14.81 -2.59
N ARG A 246 -18.73 -14.41 -1.81
CA ARG A 246 -19.09 -13.00 -1.63
C ARG A 246 -18.06 -12.24 -0.83
N ALA A 247 -17.49 -12.86 0.19
CA ALA A 247 -16.41 -12.29 0.98
C ALA A 247 -15.16 -12.04 0.11
N GLU A 248 -14.77 -13.02 -0.70
CA GLU A 248 -13.64 -12.89 -1.64
C GLU A 248 -13.87 -11.77 -2.66
N ALA A 249 -15.04 -11.71 -3.28
CA ALA A 249 -15.41 -10.66 -4.21
C ALA A 249 -15.38 -9.27 -3.57
N LEU A 250 -15.88 -9.11 -2.35
CA LEU A 250 -15.85 -7.85 -1.60
C LEU A 250 -14.43 -7.39 -1.34
N TRP A 251 -13.57 -8.25 -0.82
CA TRP A 251 -12.18 -7.87 -0.54
C TRP A 251 -11.36 -7.63 -1.82
N ALA A 252 -11.69 -8.32 -2.92
CA ALA A 252 -11.11 -8.02 -4.23
C ALA A 252 -11.53 -6.62 -4.72
N GLU A 253 -12.82 -6.26 -4.60
CA GLU A 253 -13.33 -4.93 -4.95
C GLU A 253 -12.63 -3.82 -4.15
N VAL A 254 -12.43 -4.03 -2.84
CA VAL A 254 -11.71 -3.10 -1.96
C VAL A 254 -10.26 -2.96 -2.40
N ARG A 255 -9.54 -4.06 -2.64
CA ARG A 255 -8.10 -4.05 -3.01
C ARG A 255 -7.84 -3.45 -4.39
N GLU A 256 -8.80 -3.57 -5.31
CA GLU A 256 -8.72 -3.03 -6.67
C GLU A 256 -9.29 -1.61 -6.79
N PHE A 257 -9.88 -1.06 -5.74
CA PHE A 257 -10.55 0.25 -5.75
C PHE A 257 -11.63 0.36 -6.83
N ARG A 258 -12.37 -0.72 -7.12
CA ARG A 258 -13.46 -0.71 -8.10
C ARG A 258 -14.61 0.21 -7.70
N TRP A 259 -14.75 0.47 -6.41
CA TRP A 259 -15.70 1.42 -5.85
C TRP A 259 -15.34 2.89 -6.16
N ALA A 260 -14.07 3.20 -6.50
CA ALA A 260 -13.60 4.56 -6.73
C ALA A 260 -13.92 5.04 -8.16
N HIS A 261 -14.00 6.36 -8.35
CA HIS A 261 -14.18 6.96 -9.68
C HIS A 261 -12.96 6.64 -10.56
N ALA A 262 -13.17 6.03 -11.73
CA ALA A 262 -12.09 5.60 -12.61
C ALA A 262 -11.20 6.76 -13.07
N ASP A 263 -11.81 7.87 -13.48
CA ASP A 263 -11.13 9.06 -14.02
C ASP A 263 -10.97 10.17 -12.98
N GLY A 264 -11.35 9.90 -11.73
CA GLY A 264 -11.32 10.86 -10.65
C GLY A 264 -10.02 10.88 -9.84
N VAL A 265 -10.02 11.71 -8.81
CA VAL A 265 -8.97 11.69 -7.80
C VAL A 265 -9.15 10.49 -6.89
N LEU A 266 -8.05 9.79 -6.62
CA LEU A 266 -7.95 8.81 -5.54
C LEU A 266 -6.78 9.20 -4.65
N ALA A 267 -7.05 9.44 -3.37
CA ALA A 267 -6.04 9.80 -2.39
C ALA A 267 -6.12 8.91 -1.15
N LYS A 268 -4.97 8.53 -0.62
CA LYS A 268 -4.80 7.90 0.69
C LYS A 268 -4.64 9.00 1.73
N VAL A 269 -5.29 8.86 2.88
CA VAL A 269 -5.16 9.78 4.03
C VAL A 269 -4.81 8.95 5.26
N ALA A 270 -3.78 9.36 5.99
CA ALA A 270 -3.44 8.80 7.29
C ALA A 270 -4.25 9.55 8.38
N LEU A 271 -4.84 8.79 9.31
CA LEU A 271 -5.63 9.36 10.39
C LEU A 271 -5.67 8.40 11.59
N THR A 272 -6.45 8.74 12.60
CA THR A 272 -6.82 7.86 13.71
C THR A 272 -8.34 7.65 13.72
N PRO A 273 -8.86 6.61 14.40
CA PRO A 273 -10.31 6.39 14.50
C PRO A 273 -11.07 7.63 15.02
N ALA A 274 -10.48 8.39 15.93
CA ALA A 274 -11.07 9.63 16.46
C ALA A 274 -11.29 10.72 15.41
N ALA A 275 -10.50 10.72 14.33
CA ALA A 275 -10.62 11.70 13.23
C ALA A 275 -11.64 11.27 12.15
N MET A 276 -12.14 10.03 12.19
CA MET A 276 -13.07 9.51 11.17
C MET A 276 -14.32 10.36 10.99
N PRO A 277 -15.06 10.79 12.05
CA PRO A 277 -16.28 11.57 11.88
C PRO A 277 -16.01 12.92 11.20
N ALA A 278 -14.93 13.60 11.59
CA ALA A 278 -14.58 14.91 11.03
C ALA A 278 -14.17 14.80 9.56
N LEU A 279 -13.39 13.77 9.20
CA LEU A 279 -13.02 13.52 7.80
C LEU A 279 -14.24 13.12 6.96
N ASP A 280 -15.12 12.27 7.49
CA ASP A 280 -16.34 11.85 6.80
C ASP A 280 -17.22 13.05 6.46
N ALA A 281 -17.53 13.90 7.44
CA ALA A 281 -18.30 15.10 7.23
C ALA A 281 -17.67 16.06 6.20
N ALA A 282 -16.37 16.29 6.30
CA ALA A 282 -15.64 17.15 5.38
C ALA A 282 -15.62 16.62 3.94
N VAL A 283 -15.45 15.32 3.75
CA VAL A 283 -15.37 14.69 2.42
C VAL A 283 -16.77 14.53 1.81
N ARG A 284 -17.75 14.05 2.56
CA ARG A 284 -19.12 13.85 2.03
C ARG A 284 -19.84 15.14 1.69
N SER A 285 -19.39 16.30 2.22
CA SER A 285 -19.86 17.60 1.76
C SER A 285 -19.49 17.92 0.28
N LEU A 286 -18.54 17.19 -0.30
CA LEU A 286 -18.14 17.30 -1.69
C LEU A 286 -19.03 16.41 -2.56
N LYS A 287 -19.71 17.01 -3.54
CA LYS A 287 -20.69 16.29 -4.38
C LYS A 287 -20.05 15.08 -5.08
N GLY A 288 -20.63 13.90 -4.85
CA GLY A 288 -20.19 12.64 -5.45
C GLY A 288 -18.92 12.06 -4.85
N ALA A 289 -18.40 12.60 -3.74
CA ALA A 289 -17.27 12.00 -3.04
C ALA A 289 -17.61 10.62 -2.48
N ARG A 290 -16.62 9.71 -2.53
CA ARG A 290 -16.68 8.38 -1.93
C ARG A 290 -15.55 8.24 -0.95
N LEU A 291 -15.79 7.57 0.16
CA LEU A 291 -14.83 7.46 1.26
C LEU A 291 -14.86 6.06 1.84
N HIS A 292 -13.72 5.42 1.91
CA HIS A 292 -13.51 4.10 2.50
C HIS A 292 -12.52 4.25 3.66
N PHE A 293 -12.89 3.82 4.86
CA PHE A 293 -11.97 3.75 5.99
C PHE A 293 -11.47 2.32 6.15
N SER A 294 -10.17 2.17 6.29
CA SER A 294 -9.49 0.87 6.35
C SER A 294 -8.54 0.79 7.54
N ALA A 295 -8.05 -0.42 7.80
CA ALA A 295 -7.10 -0.70 8.87
C ALA A 295 -7.57 -0.18 10.24
N GLY A 296 -8.84 -0.45 10.60
CA GLY A 296 -9.42 -0.03 11.87
C GLY A 296 -9.47 1.50 12.01
N GLY A 297 -9.66 2.24 10.91
CA GLY A 297 -9.74 3.70 10.91
C GLY A 297 -8.39 4.42 10.97
N ASN A 298 -7.28 3.71 10.73
CA ASN A 298 -5.96 4.33 10.66
C ASN A 298 -5.60 4.80 9.24
N LEU A 299 -6.38 4.40 8.26
CA LEU A 299 -6.29 4.83 6.88
C LEU A 299 -7.68 5.18 6.34
N ALA A 300 -7.73 6.17 5.46
CA ALA A 300 -8.87 6.42 4.60
C ALA A 300 -8.42 6.52 3.13
N PHE A 301 -9.30 6.09 2.23
CA PHE A 301 -9.14 6.33 0.80
C PHE A 301 -10.30 7.20 0.34
N VAL A 302 -9.97 8.37 -0.21
CA VAL A 302 -10.93 9.35 -0.70
C VAL A 302 -10.94 9.29 -2.22
N SER A 303 -12.12 9.13 -2.81
CA SER A 303 -12.31 9.24 -4.25
C SER A 303 -13.26 10.38 -4.59
N LEU A 304 -12.77 11.32 -5.43
CA LEU A 304 -13.55 12.45 -5.91
C LEU A 304 -13.79 12.31 -7.41
N PRO A 305 -14.99 12.68 -7.91
CA PRO A 305 -15.25 12.73 -9.35
C PRO A 305 -14.41 13.82 -10.03
N PRO A 306 -14.19 13.75 -11.37
CA PRO A 306 -13.37 14.72 -12.10
C PRO A 306 -13.87 16.17 -12.00
N ALA A 307 -15.17 16.36 -11.79
CA ALA A 307 -15.80 17.68 -11.71
C ALA A 307 -15.54 18.44 -10.40
N VAL A 308 -15.01 17.78 -9.37
CA VAL A 308 -14.68 18.44 -8.10
C VAL A 308 -13.37 19.20 -8.23
N ALA A 309 -13.37 20.46 -7.73
CA ALA A 309 -12.17 21.29 -7.74
C ALA A 309 -10.98 20.57 -7.07
N LEU A 310 -9.84 20.56 -7.74
CA LEU A 310 -8.63 19.86 -7.29
C LEU A 310 -8.05 20.41 -5.98
N THR A 311 -8.43 21.64 -5.60
CA THR A 311 -8.04 22.29 -4.34
C THR A 311 -8.91 21.88 -3.15
N ALA A 312 -10.12 21.37 -3.39
CA ALA A 312 -11.10 21.10 -2.34
C ALA A 312 -10.61 20.08 -1.31
N LEU A 313 -10.03 18.96 -1.75
CA LEU A 313 -9.48 17.96 -0.83
C LEU A 313 -8.25 18.46 -0.05
N PRO A 314 -7.24 19.07 -0.69
CA PRO A 314 -6.10 19.66 0.04
C PRO A 314 -6.50 20.65 1.13
N GLU A 315 -7.48 21.53 0.86
CA GLU A 315 -7.98 22.50 1.82
C GLU A 315 -8.66 21.83 3.02
N ARG A 316 -9.54 20.82 2.77
CA ARG A 316 -10.22 20.07 3.83
C ARG A 316 -9.21 19.33 4.72
N LEU A 317 -8.24 18.63 4.11
CA LEU A 317 -7.22 17.92 4.88
C LEU A 317 -6.34 18.86 5.70
N ARG A 318 -6.00 20.04 5.13
CA ARG A 318 -5.23 21.04 5.87
C ARG A 318 -5.98 21.58 7.07
N ALA A 319 -7.28 21.86 6.92
CA ALA A 319 -8.14 22.32 8.01
C ALA A 319 -8.27 21.30 9.14
N LEU A 320 -8.22 20.00 8.82
CA LEU A 320 -8.25 18.91 9.78
C LEU A 320 -6.85 18.53 10.32
N GLY A 321 -5.77 19.17 9.86
CA GLY A 321 -4.40 18.80 10.23
C GLY A 321 -3.94 17.45 9.67
N LEU A 322 -4.64 16.91 8.66
CA LEU A 322 -4.37 15.60 8.07
C LEU A 322 -3.43 15.70 6.87
N ALA A 323 -2.73 14.60 6.60
CA ALA A 323 -1.83 14.42 5.46
C ALA A 323 -2.39 13.36 4.52
N GLY A 324 -2.19 13.55 3.22
CA GLY A 324 -2.58 12.58 2.20
C GLY A 324 -1.49 12.32 1.17
N LEU A 325 -1.73 11.29 0.34
CA LEU A 325 -0.94 10.94 -0.84
C LEU A 325 -1.90 10.69 -1.99
N THR A 326 -1.81 11.48 -3.06
CA THR A 326 -2.62 11.28 -4.26
C THR A 326 -2.06 10.13 -5.09
N LEU A 327 -2.88 9.14 -5.38
CA LEU A 327 -2.53 7.94 -6.13
C LEU A 327 -2.93 8.05 -7.60
N ARG A 328 -4.03 8.76 -7.87
CA ARG A 328 -4.61 9.00 -9.21
C ARG A 328 -5.25 10.37 -9.28
N GLY A 329 -5.32 10.95 -10.48
CA GLY A 329 -5.95 12.24 -10.74
C GLY A 329 -4.98 13.43 -10.70
N GLY A 330 -5.53 14.63 -10.82
CA GLY A 330 -4.76 15.89 -10.99
C GLY A 330 -4.44 16.63 -9.70
N ALA A 331 -4.89 16.14 -8.53
CA ALA A 331 -4.60 16.81 -7.26
C ALA A 331 -3.09 16.84 -6.93
N PRO A 332 -2.64 17.77 -6.04
CA PRO A 332 -1.26 17.77 -5.54
C PRO A 332 -0.85 16.37 -5.04
N LEU A 333 0.44 16.01 -5.19
CA LEU A 333 0.94 14.71 -4.73
C LEU A 333 0.70 14.52 -3.22
N TRP A 334 0.96 15.55 -2.45
CA TRP A 334 0.81 15.60 -1.00
C TRP A 334 -0.34 16.57 -0.60
N PRO A 335 -1.61 16.15 -0.67
CA PRO A 335 -2.71 17.00 -0.22
C PRO A 335 -2.73 17.10 1.30
N GLY A 336 -3.03 18.30 1.80
CA GLY A 336 -3.12 18.56 3.24
C GLY A 336 -1.80 19.00 3.86
N ARG A 337 -1.51 18.50 5.07
CA ARG A 337 -0.30 18.84 5.82
C ARG A 337 0.82 17.83 5.50
N HIS A 338 1.91 18.28 4.92
CA HIS A 338 3.03 17.42 4.60
C HIS A 338 4.31 17.97 5.25
N THR A 339 5.09 17.10 5.87
CA THR A 339 6.38 17.43 6.47
C THR A 339 7.38 16.33 6.08
N ILE A 340 8.50 16.74 5.51
CA ILE A 340 9.59 15.82 5.18
C ILE A 340 10.54 15.76 6.37
N PRO A 341 10.79 14.57 6.95
CA PRO A 341 11.76 14.42 8.02
C PRO A 341 13.17 14.81 7.56
N ALA A 342 13.94 15.47 8.42
CA ALA A 342 15.33 15.89 8.11
C ALA A 342 16.21 14.70 7.65
N ILE A 343 16.00 13.51 8.21
CA ILE A 343 16.71 12.29 7.81
C ILE A 343 16.50 11.95 6.32
N ALA A 344 15.34 12.28 5.75
CA ALA A 344 15.05 12.01 4.36
C ALA A 344 15.96 12.80 3.41
N GLY A 345 16.25 14.07 3.73
CA GLY A 345 17.21 14.90 3.01
C GLY A 345 18.64 14.35 3.10
N ALA A 346 19.08 13.95 4.30
CA ALA A 346 20.40 13.36 4.50
C ALA A 346 20.58 12.05 3.72
N VAL A 347 19.58 11.17 3.72
CA VAL A 347 19.62 9.93 2.94
C VAL A 347 19.60 10.23 1.44
N LYS A 348 18.80 11.19 0.99
CA LYS A 348 18.77 11.64 -0.41
C LYS A 348 20.16 12.09 -0.85
N GLN A 349 20.82 12.96 -0.08
CA GLN A 349 22.16 13.45 -0.38
C GLN A 349 23.21 12.32 -0.43
N ALA A 350 23.09 11.33 0.45
CA ALA A 350 24.03 10.20 0.49
C ALA A 350 23.83 9.20 -0.67
N LEU A 351 22.58 8.96 -1.09
CA LEU A 351 22.25 7.99 -2.15
C LEU A 351 22.18 8.62 -3.53
N ASP A 352 21.91 9.91 -3.65
CA ASP A 352 21.68 10.59 -4.92
C ASP A 352 22.21 12.04 -4.87
N PRO A 353 23.54 12.23 -4.72
CA PRO A 353 24.16 13.56 -4.60
C PRO A 353 23.93 14.44 -5.83
N ASP A 354 23.80 13.84 -7.01
CA ASP A 354 23.59 14.53 -8.29
C ASP A 354 22.11 14.83 -8.59
N ASN A 355 21.18 14.45 -7.69
CA ASN A 355 19.72 14.60 -7.85
C ASN A 355 19.19 14.01 -9.17
N ARG A 356 19.66 12.81 -9.54
CA ARG A 356 19.18 12.08 -10.72
C ARG A 356 17.75 11.60 -10.56
N PHE A 357 17.38 11.12 -9.37
CA PHE A 357 16.00 10.78 -9.03
C PHE A 357 15.21 12.03 -8.62
N PRO A 358 13.88 12.03 -8.79
CA PRO A 358 13.06 13.19 -8.44
C PRO A 358 13.29 13.68 -7.01
N PRO A 359 13.06 14.97 -6.74
CA PRO A 359 13.18 15.51 -5.39
C PRO A 359 12.16 14.86 -4.44
N THR A 360 12.42 14.95 -3.14
CA THR A 360 11.50 14.46 -2.10
C THR A 360 10.29 15.37 -1.94
N GLU A 361 10.40 16.61 -2.38
CA GLU A 361 9.31 17.58 -2.49
C GLU A 361 8.71 17.55 -3.90
N ASP A 362 7.42 17.87 -4.01
CA ASP A 362 6.68 17.88 -5.28
C ASP A 362 6.77 19.25 -5.95
#